data_633fc07ca8c174150b8ea53fc97125fb
#
_entry.id   633fc07ca8c174150b8ea53fc97125fb
#
_cell.length_a   1.000
_cell.length_b   1.000
_cell.length_c   1.000
_cell.angle_alpha   90.00
_cell.angle_beta   90.00
_cell.angle_gamma   90.00
#
_symmetry.space_group_name_H-M   'P 1'
#
loop_
_entity.id
_entity.type
_entity.pdbx_description
1 polymer ?
#
loop_
_entity_poly.entity_id
_entity_poly.type
_entity_poly.pdbx_seq_one_letter_code
_entity_poly.pdbx_strand_id
1 'polypeptide(L)'
;DTPGPEKLDDWYIKEPFKHDLTRASRRLATALKMGVKDTLPEATAEAVVGFDCWVEQAEEGWQYEHIKTCRDRFEMAMDRIQEKVGLTITDEAEAERKIVIYYDHDSSDISPEDQAYLSAEVGRIPMHDKVSLTVVGHADRTGTERYNHNLSVERAIGVHRALSDYGIGDRSIGVSAEGETAPAIPTADGQSEPRNRRSEI
;
A
#
# COMPACT_ATOMS: atom_id res chain seq x y z
N ASP A 1 -7.64 -23.49 25.40
CA ASP A 1 -6.38 -23.05 24.82
C ASP A 1 -6.65 -22.63 23.38
N THR A 2 -6.60 -21.36 23.12
CA THR A 2 -6.65 -20.88 21.72
C THR A 2 -5.34 -21.26 21.06
N PRO A 3 -5.33 -22.00 19.93
CA PRO A 3 -4.12 -22.30 19.21
C PRO A 3 -3.41 -20.99 18.83
N GLY A 4 -2.10 -21.01 18.69
CA GLY A 4 -1.34 -19.86 18.17
C GLY A 4 -1.63 -19.69 16.68
N PRO A 5 -1.26 -18.51 16.11
CA PRO A 5 -1.46 -18.26 14.69
C PRO A 5 -0.66 -19.23 13.82
N GLU A 6 -1.14 -19.48 12.62
CA GLU A 6 -0.48 -20.26 11.58
C GLU A 6 0.94 -19.74 11.29
N LYS A 7 1.86 -20.67 11.00
CA LYS A 7 3.22 -20.31 10.63
C LYS A 7 3.31 -20.14 9.11
N LEU A 8 3.71 -18.96 8.66
CA LEU A 8 3.82 -18.66 7.22
C LEU A 8 4.77 -19.58 6.45
N ASP A 9 5.79 -20.13 7.12
CA ASP A 9 6.76 -21.04 6.49
C ASP A 9 6.16 -22.39 6.10
N ASP A 10 5.00 -22.75 6.66
CA ASP A 10 4.28 -23.98 6.37
C ASP A 10 3.38 -23.85 5.12
N TRP A 11 3.27 -22.62 4.54
CA TRP A 11 2.35 -22.30 3.46
C TRP A 11 3.07 -21.80 2.21
N TYR A 12 2.54 -22.14 1.03
CA TYR A 12 3.03 -21.63 -0.25
C TYR A 12 2.33 -20.33 -0.61
N ILE A 13 2.77 -19.22 -0.05
CA ILE A 13 2.21 -17.91 -0.29
C ILE A 13 2.89 -17.26 -1.49
N LYS A 14 2.09 -16.86 -2.48
CA LYS A 14 2.57 -16.13 -3.67
C LYS A 14 2.86 -14.67 -3.33
N GLU A 15 3.85 -14.09 -4.01
CA GLU A 15 3.91 -12.64 -4.11
C GLU A 15 2.65 -12.14 -4.88
N PRO A 16 2.01 -11.06 -4.49
CA PRO A 16 2.44 -10.02 -3.55
C PRO A 16 1.99 -10.23 -2.08
N PHE A 17 1.24 -11.28 -1.75
CA PHE A 17 0.64 -11.47 -0.42
C PHE A 17 1.66 -11.78 0.69
N LYS A 18 2.79 -12.38 0.32
CA LYS A 18 3.81 -12.84 1.27
C LYS A 18 4.35 -11.71 2.15
N HIS A 19 4.61 -10.55 1.56
CA HIS A 19 5.13 -9.39 2.30
C HIS A 19 4.14 -8.93 3.38
N ASP A 20 2.86 -8.76 3.02
CA ASP A 20 1.83 -8.26 3.93
C ASP A 20 1.53 -9.24 5.05
N LEU A 21 1.47 -10.54 4.74
CA LEU A 21 1.29 -11.60 5.73
C LEU A 21 2.49 -11.71 6.68
N THR A 22 3.71 -11.53 6.18
CA THR A 22 4.91 -11.50 7.03
C THR A 22 4.83 -10.34 8.04
N ARG A 23 4.37 -9.18 7.60
CA ARG A 23 4.17 -8.01 8.47
C ARG A 23 3.07 -8.24 9.49
N ALA A 24 1.92 -8.77 9.06
CA ALA A 24 0.80 -9.10 9.92
C ALA A 24 1.21 -10.14 11.00
N SER A 25 1.94 -11.17 10.60
CA SER A 25 2.47 -12.19 11.52
C SER A 25 3.36 -11.59 12.61
N ARG A 26 4.27 -10.67 12.25
CA ARG A 26 5.14 -9.99 13.22
C ARG A 26 4.34 -9.11 14.19
N ARG A 27 3.38 -8.34 13.70
CA ARG A 27 2.50 -7.52 14.54
C ARG A 27 1.72 -8.37 15.53
N LEU A 28 1.12 -9.47 15.06
CA LEU A 28 0.40 -10.41 15.92
C LEU A 28 1.31 -11.05 16.95
N ALA A 29 2.50 -11.51 16.55
CA ALA A 29 3.48 -12.09 17.47
C ALA A 29 3.93 -11.10 18.55
N THR A 30 4.09 -9.82 18.20
CA THR A 30 4.43 -8.75 19.15
C THR A 30 3.31 -8.55 20.15
N ALA A 31 2.06 -8.45 19.68
CA ALA A 31 0.89 -8.34 20.56
C ALA A 31 0.79 -9.52 21.53
N LEU A 32 0.96 -10.74 21.04
CA LEU A 32 0.94 -11.95 21.87
C LEU A 32 2.03 -11.96 22.93
N LYS A 33 3.25 -11.50 22.61
CA LYS A 33 4.36 -11.34 23.59
C LYS A 33 4.04 -10.31 24.66
N MET A 34 3.21 -9.31 24.37
CA MET A 34 2.73 -8.32 25.34
C MET A 34 1.65 -8.86 26.29
N GLY A 35 1.23 -10.12 26.15
CA GLY A 35 0.25 -10.75 27.02
C GLY A 35 -1.20 -10.36 26.72
N VAL A 36 -1.51 -9.86 25.51
CA VAL A 36 -2.87 -9.47 25.11
C VAL A 36 -3.86 -10.64 25.14
N LYS A 37 -3.39 -11.88 25.04
CA LYS A 37 -4.23 -13.07 25.16
C LYS A 37 -4.94 -13.15 26.49
N ASP A 38 -4.31 -12.68 27.57
CA ASP A 38 -4.87 -12.75 28.93
C ASP A 38 -5.74 -11.52 29.26
N THR A 39 -5.40 -10.36 28.64
CA THR A 39 -6.08 -9.09 28.92
C THR A 39 -7.20 -8.76 27.95
N LEU A 40 -7.11 -9.24 26.70
CA LEU A 40 -8.04 -8.98 25.60
C LEU A 40 -8.33 -10.29 24.80
N PRO A 41 -8.85 -11.34 25.46
CA PRO A 41 -8.97 -12.68 24.85
C PRO A 41 -9.83 -12.68 23.58
N GLU A 42 -10.94 -11.92 23.56
CA GLU A 42 -11.84 -11.88 22.40
C GLU A 42 -11.18 -11.21 21.19
N ALA A 43 -10.59 -10.04 21.37
CA ALA A 43 -9.89 -9.34 20.27
C ALA A 43 -8.69 -10.15 19.78
N THR A 44 -7.97 -10.81 20.68
CA THR A 44 -6.85 -11.70 20.34
C THR A 44 -7.32 -12.89 19.52
N ALA A 45 -8.41 -13.55 19.91
CA ALA A 45 -8.97 -14.67 19.15
C ALA A 45 -9.42 -14.24 17.75
N GLU A 46 -10.06 -13.07 17.63
CA GLU A 46 -10.45 -12.52 16.33
C GLU A 46 -9.26 -12.17 15.45
N ALA A 47 -8.17 -11.63 16.02
CA ALA A 47 -6.95 -11.37 15.28
C ALA A 47 -6.30 -12.68 14.75
N VAL A 48 -6.21 -13.72 15.58
CA VAL A 48 -5.70 -15.02 15.16
C VAL A 48 -6.55 -15.62 14.04
N VAL A 49 -7.87 -15.69 14.21
CA VAL A 49 -8.79 -16.24 13.19
C VAL A 49 -8.76 -15.41 11.90
N GLY A 50 -8.68 -14.09 12.00
CA GLY A 50 -8.55 -13.22 10.83
C GLY A 50 -7.24 -13.45 10.08
N PHE A 51 -6.14 -13.63 10.80
CA PHE A 51 -4.83 -13.93 10.23
C PHE A 51 -4.81 -15.30 9.55
N ASP A 52 -5.26 -16.37 10.22
CA ASP A 52 -5.26 -17.73 9.68
C ASP A 52 -6.14 -17.82 8.42
N CYS A 53 -7.34 -17.21 8.45
CA CYS A 53 -8.20 -17.05 7.29
C CYS A 53 -7.47 -16.34 6.13
N TRP A 54 -6.73 -15.29 6.42
CA TRP A 54 -5.99 -14.54 5.38
C TRP A 54 -4.86 -15.37 4.77
N VAL A 55 -4.14 -16.16 5.57
CA VAL A 55 -3.11 -17.11 5.10
C VAL A 55 -3.71 -18.13 4.14
N GLU A 56 -4.81 -18.82 4.55
CA GLU A 56 -5.50 -19.82 3.72
C GLU A 56 -5.97 -19.22 2.37
N GLN A 57 -6.62 -18.08 2.40
CA GLN A 57 -7.12 -17.45 1.17
C GLN A 57 -6.00 -16.92 0.27
N ALA A 58 -4.88 -16.46 0.84
CA ALA A 58 -3.72 -16.01 0.08
C ALA A 58 -2.97 -17.18 -0.59
N GLU A 59 -2.96 -18.38 -0.04
CA GLU A 59 -2.42 -19.57 -0.68
C GLU A 59 -3.21 -19.95 -1.93
N GLU A 60 -4.55 -19.93 -1.86
CA GLU A 60 -5.42 -20.16 -3.02
C GLU A 60 -5.20 -19.09 -4.10
N GLY A 61 -5.05 -17.83 -3.71
CA GLY A 61 -4.51 -16.74 -4.53
C GLY A 61 -5.41 -16.21 -5.64
N TRP A 62 -6.73 -16.49 -5.62
CA TRP A 62 -7.67 -16.04 -6.66
C TRP A 62 -8.97 -15.41 -6.13
N GLN A 63 -9.32 -15.60 -4.86
CA GLN A 63 -10.53 -15.05 -4.23
C GLN A 63 -10.24 -13.71 -3.53
N TYR A 64 -9.93 -12.67 -4.28
CA TYR A 64 -9.51 -11.37 -3.74
C TYR A 64 -10.47 -10.77 -2.71
N GLU A 65 -11.78 -10.92 -2.89
CA GLU A 65 -12.78 -10.43 -1.93
C GLU A 65 -12.73 -11.19 -0.60
N HIS A 66 -12.47 -12.50 -0.65
CA HIS A 66 -12.30 -13.29 0.57
C HIS A 66 -10.98 -12.94 1.28
N ILE A 67 -9.89 -12.81 0.51
CA ILE A 67 -8.60 -12.34 1.04
C ILE A 67 -8.79 -11.00 1.75
N LYS A 68 -9.48 -10.06 1.10
CA LYS A 68 -9.78 -8.75 1.68
C LYS A 68 -10.60 -8.86 2.96
N THR A 69 -11.65 -9.67 2.98
CA THR A 69 -12.51 -9.86 4.15
C THR A 69 -11.74 -10.40 5.35
N CYS A 70 -10.88 -11.42 5.14
CA CYS A 70 -10.06 -11.99 6.20
C CYS A 70 -9.03 -10.96 6.73
N ARG A 71 -8.38 -10.23 5.82
CA ARG A 71 -7.45 -9.16 6.18
C ARG A 71 -8.14 -8.06 7.00
N ASP A 72 -9.28 -7.56 6.54
CA ASP A 72 -10.01 -6.49 7.23
C ASP A 72 -10.42 -6.94 8.65
N ARG A 73 -10.83 -8.21 8.80
CA ARG A 73 -11.11 -8.79 10.11
C ARG A 73 -9.88 -8.77 11.03
N PHE A 74 -8.72 -9.17 10.50
CA PHE A 74 -7.45 -9.11 11.22
C PHE A 74 -7.10 -7.69 11.66
N GLU A 75 -7.14 -6.73 10.73
CA GLU A 75 -6.78 -5.34 11.01
C GLU A 75 -7.72 -4.71 12.05
N MET A 76 -9.02 -4.90 11.93
CA MET A 76 -9.99 -4.41 12.93
C MET A 76 -9.76 -4.97 14.34
N ALA A 77 -9.34 -6.24 14.43
CA ALA A 77 -9.01 -6.85 15.71
C ALA A 77 -7.71 -6.29 16.29
N MET A 78 -6.68 -6.10 15.44
CA MET A 78 -5.41 -5.48 15.83
C MET A 78 -5.57 -4.04 16.29
N ASP A 79 -6.43 -3.25 15.63
CA ASP A 79 -6.73 -1.87 16.05
C ASP A 79 -7.37 -1.81 17.44
N ARG A 80 -8.33 -2.70 17.73
CA ARG A 80 -8.91 -2.80 19.05
C ARG A 80 -7.88 -3.16 20.12
N ILE A 81 -6.95 -4.04 19.80
CA ILE A 81 -5.83 -4.39 20.69
C ILE A 81 -4.97 -3.16 20.92
N GLN A 82 -4.54 -2.47 19.86
CA GLN A 82 -3.68 -1.28 19.95
C GLN A 82 -4.34 -0.14 20.75
N GLU A 83 -5.62 0.14 20.52
CA GLU A 83 -6.38 1.13 21.26
C GLU A 83 -6.38 0.83 22.77
N LYS A 84 -6.58 -0.43 23.14
CA LYS A 84 -6.67 -0.84 24.54
C LYS A 84 -5.32 -0.89 25.26
N VAL A 85 -4.26 -1.27 24.57
CA VAL A 85 -2.91 -1.26 25.18
C VAL A 85 -2.25 0.12 25.16
N GLY A 86 -2.85 1.09 24.45
CA GLY A 86 -2.35 2.47 24.35
C GLY A 86 -1.03 2.59 23.58
N LEU A 87 -0.69 1.58 22.77
CA LEU A 87 0.55 1.51 21.99
C LEU A 87 0.23 1.23 20.52
N THR A 88 0.89 1.93 19.65
CA THR A 88 0.87 1.58 18.22
C THR A 88 1.83 0.42 18.02
N ILE A 89 1.30 -0.77 17.71
CA ILE A 89 2.11 -1.95 17.35
C ILE A 89 2.43 -1.81 15.86
N THR A 90 3.46 -1.07 15.53
CA THR A 90 3.98 -0.95 14.17
C THR A 90 5.01 -2.03 13.93
N ASP A 91 5.09 -2.52 12.70
CA ASP A 91 6.31 -3.10 12.19
C ASP A 91 7.24 -1.91 11.90
N GLU A 92 8.48 -1.91 12.40
CA GLU A 92 9.47 -0.86 12.10
C GLU A 92 9.72 -0.68 10.58
N ALA A 93 9.14 -1.54 9.77
CA ALA A 93 9.12 -1.44 8.30
C ALA A 93 7.94 -0.63 7.73
N GLU A 94 7.16 0.09 8.53
CA GLU A 94 6.22 1.14 8.06
C GLU A 94 6.94 2.41 7.57
N ALA A 95 8.23 2.28 7.22
CA ALA A 95 8.91 3.26 6.41
C ALA A 95 8.15 3.40 5.07
N GLU A 96 7.56 4.56 4.88
CA GLU A 96 6.99 5.12 3.68
C GLU A 96 6.90 4.13 2.49
N ARG A 97 5.79 3.43 2.34
CA ARG A 97 5.51 2.66 1.13
C ARG A 97 5.41 3.64 0.00
N LYS A 98 6.33 3.54 -0.92
CA LYS A 98 6.33 4.34 -2.13
C LYS A 98 5.84 3.49 -3.29
N ILE A 99 4.69 3.84 -3.81
CA ILE A 99 4.16 3.28 -5.06
C ILE A 99 4.65 4.17 -6.19
N VAL A 100 5.18 3.60 -7.25
CA VAL A 100 5.69 4.36 -8.40
C VAL A 100 5.02 3.85 -9.67
N ILE A 101 4.40 4.78 -10.40
CA ILE A 101 3.81 4.55 -11.72
C ILE A 101 4.71 5.22 -12.76
N TYR A 102 5.06 4.48 -13.82
CA TYR A 102 5.90 4.97 -14.89
C TYR A 102 5.08 5.27 -16.16
N TYR A 103 5.59 6.19 -16.98
CA TYR A 103 4.89 6.65 -18.18
C TYR A 103 5.75 6.54 -19.42
N ASP A 104 5.09 6.30 -20.54
CA ASP A 104 5.71 6.44 -21.84
C ASP A 104 6.13 7.88 -22.11
N HIS A 105 6.96 8.07 -23.15
CA HIS A 105 7.38 9.38 -23.59
C HIS A 105 6.14 10.20 -24.00
N ASP A 106 6.08 11.44 -23.51
CA ASP A 106 5.00 12.37 -23.85
C ASP A 106 3.58 11.88 -23.52
N SER A 107 3.46 11.02 -22.49
CA SER A 107 2.18 10.46 -22.05
C SER A 107 1.93 10.71 -20.56
N SER A 108 0.65 10.89 -20.22
CA SER A 108 0.08 10.87 -18.87
C SER A 108 -0.86 9.69 -18.66
N ASP A 109 -0.99 8.80 -19.64
CA ASP A 109 -1.87 7.62 -19.55
C ASP A 109 -1.24 6.55 -18.66
N ILE A 110 -1.99 6.08 -17.68
CA ILE A 110 -1.59 4.95 -16.84
C ILE A 110 -1.83 3.67 -17.62
N SER A 111 -0.77 2.84 -17.78
CA SER A 111 -0.88 1.57 -18.49
C SER A 111 -1.89 0.62 -17.80
N PRO A 112 -2.51 -0.33 -18.53
CA PRO A 112 -3.40 -1.33 -17.91
C PRO A 112 -2.69 -2.16 -16.83
N GLU A 113 -1.38 -2.42 -16.99
CA GLU A 113 -0.55 -3.13 -16.01
C GLU A 113 -0.37 -2.28 -14.74
N ASP A 114 -0.06 -1.00 -14.89
CA ASP A 114 0.08 -0.07 -13.76
C ASP A 114 -1.27 0.21 -13.08
N GLN A 115 -2.38 0.22 -13.83
CA GLN A 115 -3.72 0.30 -13.24
C GLN A 115 -4.02 -0.90 -12.35
N ALA A 116 -3.71 -2.12 -12.83
CA ALA A 116 -3.88 -3.34 -12.04
C ALA A 116 -2.97 -3.35 -10.81
N TYR A 117 -1.71 -2.91 -10.96
CA TYR A 117 -0.76 -2.77 -9.86
C TYR A 117 -1.26 -1.75 -8.82
N LEU A 118 -1.68 -0.56 -9.25
CA LEU A 118 -2.21 0.48 -8.37
C LEU A 118 -3.47 0.00 -7.61
N SER A 119 -4.39 -0.67 -8.30
CA SER A 119 -5.59 -1.26 -7.70
C SER A 119 -5.23 -2.30 -6.63
N ALA A 120 -4.25 -3.16 -6.89
CA ALA A 120 -3.77 -4.15 -5.93
C ALA A 120 -3.13 -3.49 -4.71
N GLU A 121 -2.33 -2.43 -4.89
CA GLU A 121 -1.70 -1.68 -3.79
C GLU A 121 -2.74 -0.94 -2.95
N VAL A 122 -3.72 -0.26 -3.59
CA VAL A 122 -4.84 0.38 -2.89
C VAL A 122 -5.64 -0.64 -2.08
N GLY A 123 -5.89 -1.81 -2.66
CA GLY A 123 -6.56 -2.90 -1.95
C GLY A 123 -5.84 -3.36 -0.67
N ARG A 124 -4.57 -3.01 -0.48
CA ARG A 124 -3.77 -3.30 0.72
C ARG A 124 -3.79 -2.17 1.75
N ILE A 125 -4.27 -0.98 1.38
CA ILE A 125 -4.39 0.13 2.31
C ILE A 125 -5.54 -0.18 3.26
N PRO A 126 -5.32 -0.20 4.59
CA PRO A 126 -6.42 -0.35 5.53
C PRO A 126 -7.42 0.78 5.35
N MET A 127 -8.70 0.46 5.15
CA MET A 127 -9.76 1.47 4.98
C MET A 127 -10.10 2.11 6.33
N HIS A 128 -9.17 2.86 6.91
CA HIS A 128 -9.37 3.65 8.12
C HIS A 128 -9.49 5.13 7.76
N ASP A 129 -10.20 5.88 8.58
CA ASP A 129 -10.44 7.33 8.46
C ASP A 129 -9.16 8.21 8.49
N LYS A 130 -7.97 7.61 8.55
CA LYS A 130 -6.68 8.31 8.71
C LYS A 130 -5.68 8.07 7.58
N VAL A 131 -6.08 7.47 6.47
CA VAL A 131 -5.19 7.33 5.32
C VAL A 131 -4.99 8.71 4.69
N SER A 132 -3.74 9.13 4.56
CA SER A 132 -3.35 10.32 3.82
C SER A 132 -2.31 9.90 2.78
N LEU A 133 -2.63 10.12 1.52
CA LEU A 133 -1.74 9.86 0.39
C LEU A 133 -1.26 11.18 -0.20
N THR A 134 -0.04 11.18 -0.73
CA THR A 134 0.46 12.31 -1.52
C THR A 134 0.91 11.78 -2.87
N VAL A 135 0.33 12.33 -3.94
CA VAL A 135 0.70 12.01 -5.31
C VAL A 135 1.60 13.12 -5.85
N VAL A 136 2.81 12.76 -6.28
CA VAL A 136 3.77 13.69 -6.86
C VAL A 136 4.07 13.27 -8.30
N GLY A 137 3.72 14.12 -9.26
CA GLY A 137 4.03 13.90 -10.68
C GLY A 137 5.40 14.44 -11.08
N HIS A 138 6.09 13.73 -11.97
CA HIS A 138 7.41 14.06 -12.48
C HIS A 138 7.47 13.87 -14.01
N ALA A 139 8.40 14.59 -14.64
CA ALA A 139 8.74 14.46 -16.06
C ALA A 139 10.26 14.24 -16.22
N ASP A 140 10.67 13.71 -17.37
CA ASP A 140 12.08 13.77 -17.75
C ASP A 140 12.44 15.16 -18.30
N ARG A 141 13.69 15.38 -18.66
CA ARG A 141 14.19 16.69 -19.11
C ARG A 141 14.10 16.91 -20.64
N THR A 142 13.18 16.19 -21.31
CA THR A 142 12.88 16.43 -22.71
C THR A 142 11.78 17.48 -22.85
N GLY A 143 12.04 18.51 -23.63
CA GLY A 143 11.09 19.61 -23.87
C GLY A 143 11.37 20.86 -23.03
N THR A 144 10.37 21.68 -22.81
CA THR A 144 10.50 22.90 -22.01
C THR A 144 10.04 22.65 -20.56
N GLU A 145 10.67 23.33 -19.61
CA GLU A 145 10.29 23.25 -18.18
C GLU A 145 8.77 23.47 -17.97
N ARG A 146 8.18 24.47 -18.64
CA ARG A 146 6.74 24.74 -18.56
C ARG A 146 5.90 23.56 -19.06
N TYR A 147 6.32 22.94 -20.17
CA TYR A 147 5.66 21.77 -20.72
C TYR A 147 5.74 20.60 -19.73
N ASN A 148 6.93 20.31 -19.24
CA ASN A 148 7.20 19.23 -18.31
C ASN A 148 6.48 19.41 -16.97
N HIS A 149 6.33 20.67 -16.51
CA HIS A 149 5.51 20.95 -15.34
C HIS A 149 4.03 20.59 -15.60
N ASN A 150 3.44 21.03 -16.72
CA ASN A 150 2.05 20.69 -17.06
C ASN A 150 1.84 19.19 -17.21
N LEU A 151 2.74 18.49 -17.87
CA LEU A 151 2.68 17.03 -18.03
C LEU A 151 2.76 16.31 -16.68
N SER A 152 3.58 16.80 -15.76
CA SER A 152 3.66 16.23 -14.41
C SER A 152 2.37 16.45 -13.61
N VAL A 153 1.69 17.58 -13.80
CA VAL A 153 0.36 17.86 -13.22
C VAL A 153 -0.67 16.85 -13.76
N GLU A 154 -0.70 16.63 -15.08
CA GLU A 154 -1.63 15.69 -15.70
C GLU A 154 -1.43 14.27 -15.18
N ARG A 155 -0.19 13.82 -15.04
CA ARG A 155 0.17 12.54 -14.44
C ARG A 155 -0.34 12.39 -13.01
N ALA A 156 -0.08 13.39 -12.18
CA ALA A 156 -0.54 13.38 -10.78
C ALA A 156 -2.07 13.37 -10.67
N ILE A 157 -2.78 14.13 -11.52
CA ILE A 157 -4.24 14.14 -11.57
C ILE A 157 -4.78 12.79 -12.08
N GLY A 158 -4.14 12.16 -13.04
CA GLY A 158 -4.51 10.82 -13.52
C GLY A 158 -4.47 9.78 -12.40
N VAL A 159 -3.41 9.77 -11.61
CA VAL A 159 -3.28 8.88 -10.44
C VAL A 159 -4.30 9.23 -9.37
N HIS A 160 -4.52 10.50 -9.06
CA HIS A 160 -5.56 10.92 -8.11
C HIS A 160 -6.93 10.37 -8.49
N ARG A 161 -7.33 10.50 -9.77
CA ARG A 161 -8.61 9.95 -10.25
C ARG A 161 -8.68 8.44 -10.09
N ALA A 162 -7.63 7.71 -10.46
CA ALA A 162 -7.57 6.26 -10.30
C ALA A 162 -7.71 5.85 -8.83
N LEU A 163 -7.03 6.54 -7.91
CA LEU A 163 -7.15 6.31 -6.47
C LEU A 163 -8.57 6.56 -5.96
N SER A 164 -9.23 7.63 -6.43
CA SER A 164 -10.62 7.94 -6.09
C SER A 164 -11.59 6.88 -6.63
N ASP A 165 -11.37 6.41 -7.85
CA ASP A 165 -12.17 5.31 -8.47
C ASP A 165 -12.01 3.99 -7.69
N TYR A 166 -10.85 3.76 -7.06
CA TYR A 166 -10.60 2.62 -6.18
C TYR A 166 -11.08 2.82 -4.73
N GLY A 167 -11.78 3.93 -4.45
CA GLY A 167 -12.47 4.17 -3.18
C GLY A 167 -11.67 4.95 -2.13
N ILE A 168 -10.51 5.51 -2.47
CA ILE A 168 -9.81 6.46 -1.58
C ILE A 168 -10.53 7.81 -1.64
N GLY A 169 -10.93 8.34 -0.49
CA GLY A 169 -11.63 9.62 -0.44
C GLY A 169 -10.75 10.79 -0.92
N ASP A 170 -11.29 11.66 -1.77
CA ASP A 170 -10.57 12.79 -2.38
C ASP A 170 -9.84 13.69 -1.35
N ARG A 171 -10.42 13.86 -0.16
CA ARG A 171 -9.83 14.66 0.91
C ARG A 171 -8.59 14.03 1.55
N SER A 172 -8.37 12.75 1.29
CA SER A 172 -7.23 11.98 1.78
C SER A 172 -6.06 11.98 0.79
N ILE A 173 -6.22 12.60 -0.39
CA ILE A 173 -5.23 12.58 -1.47
C ILE A 173 -4.72 14.01 -1.72
N GLY A 174 -3.48 14.28 -1.33
CA GLY A 174 -2.75 15.48 -1.75
C GLY A 174 -2.15 15.27 -3.14
N VAL A 175 -2.12 16.33 -3.96
CA VAL A 175 -1.54 16.31 -5.31
C VAL A 175 -0.51 17.40 -5.44
N SER A 176 0.68 17.06 -5.95
CA SER A 176 1.72 18.00 -6.33
C SER A 176 2.41 17.58 -7.63
N ALA A 177 3.19 18.49 -8.21
CA ALA A 177 3.89 18.26 -9.45
C ALA A 177 5.24 18.99 -9.44
N GLU A 178 6.31 18.25 -9.71
CA GLU A 178 7.69 18.72 -9.68
C GLU A 178 8.28 18.96 -11.09
N GLY A 179 7.51 18.63 -12.14
CA GLY A 179 8.03 18.73 -13.51
C GLY A 179 9.31 17.91 -13.67
N GLU A 180 10.35 18.56 -14.19
CA GLU A 180 11.69 17.99 -14.37
C GLU A 180 12.69 18.33 -13.24
N THR A 181 12.25 19.07 -12.20
CA THR A 181 13.16 19.65 -11.19
C THR A 181 13.64 18.64 -10.16
N ALA A 182 12.90 17.53 -9.96
CA ALA A 182 13.23 16.47 -9.01
C ALA A 182 13.40 15.10 -9.74
N PRO A 183 14.47 14.94 -10.54
CA PRO A 183 14.71 13.70 -11.25
C PRO A 183 15.13 12.56 -10.32
N ALA A 184 14.59 11.35 -10.54
CA ALA A 184 15.07 10.14 -9.86
C ALA A 184 16.49 9.78 -10.31
N ILE A 185 16.77 10.01 -11.58
CA ILE A 185 18.09 9.83 -12.19
C ILE A 185 18.55 11.18 -12.77
N PRO A 186 19.66 11.73 -12.30
CA PRO A 186 20.21 12.96 -12.84
C PRO A 186 20.54 12.81 -14.33
N THR A 187 20.04 13.74 -15.17
CA THR A 187 20.30 13.78 -16.61
C THR A 187 20.63 15.20 -17.04
N ALA A 188 21.30 15.32 -18.17
CA ALA A 188 21.48 16.61 -18.82
C ALA A 188 20.13 17.14 -19.35
N ASP A 189 20.07 18.46 -19.62
CA ASP A 189 18.93 19.06 -20.28
C ASP A 189 18.69 18.46 -21.67
N GLY A 190 17.42 18.27 -22.05
CA GLY A 190 17.01 17.62 -23.29
C GLY A 190 17.20 16.10 -23.33
N GLN A 191 17.71 15.46 -22.29
CA GLN A 191 17.95 14.02 -22.25
C GLN A 191 16.73 13.26 -21.74
N SER A 192 16.28 12.26 -22.50
CA SER A 192 15.21 11.34 -22.09
C SER A 192 15.70 10.31 -21.07
N GLU A 193 14.92 10.10 -20.01
CA GLU A 193 15.13 9.06 -18.99
C GLU A 193 13.78 8.49 -18.55
N PRO A 194 13.48 7.23 -18.89
CA PRO A 194 12.21 6.60 -18.53
C PRO A 194 11.89 6.64 -17.03
N ARG A 195 12.90 6.47 -16.15
CA ARG A 195 12.70 6.48 -14.69
C ARG A 195 12.36 7.86 -14.11
N ASN A 196 12.56 8.92 -14.89
CA ASN A 196 12.14 10.28 -14.49
C ASN A 196 10.68 10.56 -14.87
N ARG A 197 10.09 9.80 -15.81
CA ARG A 197 8.68 9.91 -16.20
C ARG A 197 7.83 9.06 -15.27
N ARG A 198 7.47 9.62 -14.11
CA ARG A 198 6.81 8.85 -13.06
C ARG A 198 5.82 9.67 -12.25
N SER A 199 4.94 8.99 -11.56
CA SER A 199 4.23 9.51 -10.38
C SER A 199 4.59 8.68 -9.15
N GLU A 200 4.80 9.34 -8.04
CA GLU A 200 5.10 8.75 -6.74
C GLU A 200 3.88 8.95 -5.82
N ILE A 201 3.51 7.87 -5.11
CA ILE A 201 2.40 7.86 -4.14
C ILE A 201 2.95 7.36 -2.81
#